data_512ac525865abd8f24ff42b2e4c29b9f
#
_entry.id   512ac525865abd8f24ff42b2e4c29b9f
#
_cell.length_a   1.000
_cell.length_b   1.000
_cell.length_c   1.000
_cell.angle_alpha   90.00
_cell.angle_beta   90.00
_cell.angle_gamma   90.00
#
_symmetry.space_group_name_H-M   'P 1'
#
loop_
_entity.id
_entity.type
_entity.pdbx_description
1 polymer ?
#
loop_
_entity_poly.entity_id
_entity_poly.type
_entity_poly.pdbx_seq_one_letter_code
_entity_poly.pdbx_strand_id
1 'polypeptide(L)'
;MSRAGETREDEVLRRVREIPAGFVRTYGDVSPGSPRFAGAVLFEADEPDLPWWRVVRADGSLAKGARQRRRLIAEGVPFRGEHVAMDRARVPS
;
A
#
# COMPACT_ATOMS: atom_id res chain seq x y z
N MET A 1 1.24 18.07 -3.77
CA MET A 1 1.40 18.73 -5.09
C MET A 1 1.90 17.71 -6.10
N SER A 2 1.26 17.61 -7.25
CA SER A 2 1.68 16.68 -8.30
C SER A 2 2.91 17.19 -9.02
N ARG A 3 3.75 16.27 -9.49
CA ARG A 3 4.89 16.61 -10.33
C ARG A 3 4.39 16.97 -11.72
N ALA A 4 5.11 17.85 -12.41
CA ALA A 4 4.76 18.23 -13.77
C ALA A 4 4.70 16.99 -14.67
N GLY A 5 3.61 16.82 -15.43
CA GLY A 5 3.40 15.68 -16.31
C GLY A 5 2.92 14.39 -15.62
N GLU A 6 2.80 14.39 -14.30
CA GLU A 6 2.35 13.21 -13.56
C GLU A 6 0.82 13.13 -13.60
N THR A 7 0.28 11.96 -14.02
CA THR A 7 -1.16 11.68 -13.93
C THR A 7 -1.54 11.27 -12.52
N ARG A 8 -2.85 11.16 -12.24
CA ARG A 8 -3.32 10.66 -10.95
C ARG A 8 -2.87 9.22 -10.73
N GLU A 9 -2.89 8.38 -11.76
CA GLU A 9 -2.40 7.00 -11.67
C GLU A 9 -0.91 6.96 -11.37
N ASP A 10 -0.12 7.78 -12.08
CA ASP A 10 1.32 7.87 -11.85
C ASP A 10 1.63 8.28 -10.42
N GLU A 11 0.85 9.21 -9.87
CA GLU A 11 1.02 9.68 -8.51
C GLU A 11 0.78 8.56 -7.48
N VAL A 12 -0.29 7.76 -7.68
CA VAL A 12 -0.56 6.61 -6.83
C VAL A 12 0.59 5.61 -6.89
N LEU A 13 1.02 5.24 -8.10
CA LEU A 13 2.10 4.28 -8.29
C LEU A 13 3.41 4.76 -7.67
N ARG A 14 3.72 6.05 -7.79
CA ARG A 14 4.91 6.63 -7.16
C ARG A 14 4.84 6.49 -5.64
N ARG A 15 3.70 6.81 -5.04
CA ARG A 15 3.53 6.70 -3.59
C ARG A 15 3.66 5.25 -3.12
N VAL A 16 3.19 4.30 -3.91
CA VAL A 16 3.34 2.87 -3.59
C VAL A 16 4.81 2.47 -3.65
N ARG A 17 5.53 2.88 -4.69
CA ARG A 17 6.96 2.56 -4.84
C ARG A 17 7.80 3.11 -3.69
N GLU A 18 7.37 4.20 -3.09
CA GLU A 18 8.09 4.85 -1.99
C GLU A 18 7.88 4.20 -0.63
N ILE A 19 6.99 3.22 -0.52
CA ILE A 19 6.78 2.51 0.75
C ILE A 19 7.98 1.60 1.01
N PRO A 20 8.73 1.83 2.10
CA PRO A 20 9.89 0.98 2.37
C PRO A 20 9.48 -0.41 2.86
N ALA A 21 10.35 -1.40 2.65
CA ALA A 21 10.15 -2.75 3.17
C ALA A 21 9.99 -2.70 4.70
N GLY A 22 9.05 -3.47 5.22
CA GLY A 22 8.76 -3.50 6.66
C GLY A 22 7.69 -2.50 7.08
N PHE A 23 7.21 -1.68 6.14
CA PHE A 23 6.19 -0.67 6.41
C PHE A 23 5.01 -0.80 5.45
N VAL A 24 3.90 -0.17 5.81
CA VAL A 24 2.69 -0.17 4.98
C VAL A 24 2.10 1.23 4.88
N ARG A 25 1.29 1.43 3.84
CA ARG A 25 0.40 2.59 3.72
C ARG A 25 -1.01 2.08 3.44
N THR A 26 -2.00 2.91 3.75
CA THR A 26 -3.39 2.55 3.42
C THR A 26 -3.71 2.99 1.98
N TYR A 27 -4.80 2.45 1.43
CA TYR A 27 -5.30 2.91 0.14
C TYR A 27 -5.54 4.42 0.13
N GLY A 28 -6.04 4.97 1.25
CA GLY A 28 -6.23 6.41 1.38
C GLY A 28 -4.93 7.19 1.44
N ASP A 29 -3.87 6.60 1.98
CA ASP A 29 -2.55 7.25 2.05
C ASP A 29 -1.96 7.43 0.64
N VAL A 30 -2.14 6.46 -0.24
CA VAL A 30 -1.60 6.53 -1.60
C VAL A 30 -2.54 7.23 -2.58
N SER A 31 -3.81 7.39 -2.20
CA SER A 31 -4.80 8.12 -3.00
C SER A 31 -5.71 8.93 -2.08
N PRO A 32 -5.23 10.07 -1.55
CA PRO A 32 -6.01 10.89 -0.62
C PRO A 32 -7.36 11.28 -1.18
N GLY A 33 -8.41 11.05 -0.38
CA GLY A 33 -9.79 11.34 -0.78
C GLY A 33 -10.43 10.30 -1.68
N SER A 34 -9.68 9.32 -2.18
CA SER A 34 -10.23 8.31 -3.10
C SER A 34 -9.51 6.97 -2.96
N PRO A 35 -9.70 6.24 -1.83
CA PRO A 35 -9.03 4.94 -1.66
C PRO A 35 -9.43 3.90 -2.71
N ARG A 36 -10.65 3.97 -3.24
CA ARG A 36 -11.09 3.07 -4.32
C ARG A 36 -10.29 3.27 -5.60
N PHE A 37 -9.89 4.50 -5.87
CA PHE A 37 -9.05 4.80 -7.04
C PHE A 37 -7.71 4.08 -6.93
N ALA A 38 -7.10 4.09 -5.74
CA ALA A 38 -5.85 3.36 -5.50
C ALA A 38 -6.03 1.86 -5.78
N GLY A 39 -7.14 1.28 -5.31
CA GLY A 39 -7.44 -0.13 -5.57
C GLY A 39 -7.52 -0.44 -7.06
N ALA A 40 -8.19 0.41 -7.82
CA ALA A 40 -8.33 0.26 -9.27
C ALA A 40 -6.98 0.38 -9.96
N VAL A 41 -6.16 1.36 -9.58
CA VAL A 41 -4.81 1.55 -10.15
C VAL A 41 -3.95 0.33 -9.90
N LEU A 42 -3.95 -0.20 -8.67
CA LEU A 42 -3.15 -1.38 -8.33
C LEU A 42 -3.64 -2.62 -9.08
N PHE A 43 -4.95 -2.75 -9.27
CA PHE A 43 -5.52 -3.87 -10.01
C PHE A 43 -5.07 -3.87 -11.47
N GLU A 44 -5.00 -2.69 -12.09
CA GLU A 44 -4.61 -2.52 -13.48
C GLU A 44 -3.10 -2.46 -13.70
N ALA A 45 -2.32 -2.25 -12.63
CA ALA A 45 -0.88 -2.04 -12.74
C ALA A 45 -0.17 -3.29 -13.25
N ASP A 46 0.70 -3.10 -14.24
CA ASP A 46 1.49 -4.14 -14.84
C ASP A 46 2.98 -3.84 -14.59
N GLU A 47 3.33 -3.77 -13.31
CA GLU A 47 4.72 -3.53 -12.88
C GLU A 47 5.14 -4.67 -11.96
N PRO A 48 6.02 -5.59 -12.43
CA PRO A 48 6.43 -6.75 -11.62
C PRO A 48 7.07 -6.40 -10.28
N ASP A 49 7.77 -5.26 -10.23
CA ASP A 49 8.50 -4.84 -9.03
C ASP A 49 7.68 -3.92 -8.11
N LEU A 50 6.43 -3.63 -8.47
CA LEU A 50 5.57 -2.77 -7.65
C LEU A 50 5.25 -3.44 -6.33
N PRO A 51 5.59 -2.84 -5.17
CA PRO A 51 5.31 -3.45 -3.87
C PRO A 51 3.85 -3.28 -3.45
N TRP A 52 2.93 -3.84 -4.26
CA TRP A 52 1.49 -3.75 -4.03
C TRP A 52 1.06 -4.30 -2.67
N TRP A 53 1.80 -5.28 -2.14
CA TRP A 53 1.48 -5.94 -0.86
C TRP A 53 1.67 -5.01 0.34
N ARG A 54 2.35 -3.87 0.17
CA ARG A 54 2.55 -2.88 1.23
C ARG A 54 1.38 -1.90 1.34
N VAL A 55 0.32 -2.08 0.54
CA VAL A 55 -0.89 -1.26 0.63
C VAL A 55 -1.98 -2.10 1.29
N VAL A 56 -2.54 -1.57 2.38
CA VAL A 56 -3.52 -2.28 3.20
C VAL A 56 -4.75 -1.40 3.44
N ARG A 57 -5.81 -2.02 3.97
CA ARG A 57 -6.99 -1.25 4.36
C ARG A 57 -6.71 -0.44 5.61
N ALA A 58 -7.53 0.58 5.86
CA ALA A 58 -7.33 1.51 6.98
C ALA A 58 -7.24 0.82 8.34
N ASP A 59 -7.93 -0.30 8.52
CA ASP A 59 -7.90 -1.07 9.76
C ASP A 59 -6.77 -2.11 9.82
N GLY A 60 -5.91 -2.13 8.81
CA GLY A 60 -4.80 -3.10 8.73
C GLY A 60 -5.17 -4.43 8.11
N SER A 61 -6.42 -4.63 7.71
CA SER A 61 -6.81 -5.88 7.05
C SER A 61 -6.27 -5.93 5.62
N LEU A 62 -6.14 -7.15 5.09
CA LEU A 62 -5.51 -7.40 3.80
C LEU A 62 -6.55 -7.68 2.73
N ALA A 63 -6.46 -6.98 1.60
CA ALA A 63 -7.38 -7.21 0.49
C ALA A 63 -7.03 -8.47 -0.32
N LYS A 64 -5.78 -8.93 -0.25
CA LYS A 64 -5.29 -10.05 -1.06
C LYS A 64 -4.93 -11.29 -0.24
N GLY A 65 -5.38 -11.36 1.00
CA GLY A 65 -5.33 -12.57 1.82
C GLY A 65 -3.93 -13.12 2.10
N ALA A 66 -3.83 -14.45 2.09
CA ALA A 66 -2.62 -15.15 2.51
C ALA A 66 -1.37 -14.80 1.69
N ARG A 67 -1.53 -14.57 0.40
CA ARG A 67 -0.42 -14.20 -0.48
C ARG A 67 0.21 -12.89 -0.05
N GLN A 68 -0.61 -11.90 0.26
CA GLN A 68 -0.15 -10.60 0.75
C GLN A 68 0.48 -10.73 2.13
N ARG A 69 -0.16 -11.51 3.01
CA ARG A 69 0.32 -11.74 4.37
C ARG A 69 1.72 -12.33 4.38
N ARG A 70 1.97 -13.34 3.54
CA ARG A 70 3.29 -13.97 3.47
C ARG A 70 4.39 -12.98 3.11
N ARG A 71 4.12 -12.09 2.17
CA ARG A 71 5.09 -11.07 1.76
C ARG A 71 5.36 -10.07 2.89
N LEU A 72 4.32 -9.62 3.59
CA LEU A 72 4.48 -8.68 4.69
C LEU A 72 5.24 -9.31 5.87
N ILE A 73 4.92 -10.56 6.21
CA ILE A 73 5.65 -11.28 7.27
C ILE A 73 7.12 -11.43 6.90
N ALA A 74 7.42 -11.76 5.65
CA ALA A 74 8.79 -11.90 5.18
C ALA A 74 9.58 -10.59 5.32
N GLU A 75 8.91 -9.44 5.28
CA GLU A 75 9.53 -8.13 5.47
C GLU A 75 9.58 -7.69 6.94
N GLY A 76 9.07 -8.51 7.85
CA GLY A 76 9.08 -8.18 9.28
C GLY A 76 7.96 -7.26 9.73
N VAL A 77 6.91 -7.10 8.93
CA VAL A 77 5.76 -6.26 9.30
C VAL A 77 5.03 -6.87 10.50
N PRO A 78 4.84 -6.12 11.60
CA PRO A 78 4.13 -6.65 12.77
C PRO A 78 2.63 -6.76 12.53
N PHE A 79 2.05 -7.83 13.07
CA PHE A 79 0.61 -8.09 13.00
C PHE A 79 0.02 -8.21 14.40
N ARG A 80 -1.28 -7.90 14.50
CA ARG A 80 -2.12 -8.27 15.64
C ARG A 80 -3.24 -9.14 15.07
N GLY A 81 -3.13 -10.46 15.32
CA GLY A 81 -4.01 -11.41 14.66
C GLY A 81 -3.86 -11.35 13.15
N GLU A 82 -4.95 -11.11 12.44
CA GLU A 82 -4.94 -11.04 10.98
C GLU A 82 -4.76 -9.62 10.43
N HIS A 83 -4.64 -8.62 11.30
CA HIS A 83 -4.47 -7.22 10.90
C HIS A 83 -3.04 -6.77 11.13
N VAL A 84 -2.54 -5.94 10.23
CA VAL A 84 -1.27 -5.25 10.44
C VAL A 84 -1.39 -4.35 11.67
N ALA A 85 -0.36 -4.33 12.51
CA ALA A 85 -0.29 -3.42 13.65
C ALA A 85 0.00 -2.01 13.14
N MET A 86 -1.05 -1.28 12.78
CA MET A 86 -0.95 0.02 12.09
C MET A 86 -0.21 1.08 12.90
N ASP A 87 -0.32 1.04 14.22
CA ASP A 87 0.40 1.98 15.10
C ASP A 87 1.92 1.82 15.00
N ARG A 88 2.40 0.66 14.49
CA ARG A 88 3.83 0.36 14.39
C ARG A 88 4.34 0.33 12.96
N ALA A 89 3.50 -0.09 12.02
CA ALA A 89 3.94 -0.37 10.65
C ALA A 89 3.57 0.70 9.63
N ARG A 90 2.56 1.52 9.92
CA ARG A 90 2.11 2.54 8.97
C ARG A 90 3.17 3.63 8.85
N VAL A 91 3.51 3.98 7.60
CA VAL A 91 4.43 5.08 7.33
C VAL A 91 3.83 6.38 7.88
N PRO A 92 4.57 7.14 8.69
CA PRO A 92 4.08 8.45 9.18
C PRO A 92 3.82 9.41 8.02
N SER A 93 2.73 10.18 8.14
CA SER A 93 2.41 11.19 7.14
C SER A 93 3.02 12.53 7.48
#